data_5249384f5a59e1a53b5ee5aafb95ef25
#
_entry.id   5249384f5a59e1a53b5ee5aafb95ef25
#
_cell.length_a   1.000
_cell.length_b   1.000
_cell.length_c   1.000
_cell.angle_alpha   90.00
_cell.angle_beta   90.00
_cell.angle_gamma   90.00
#
_symmetry.space_group_name_H-M   'P 1'
#
loop_
_entity.id
_entity.type
_entity.pdbx_description
1 polymer ?
#
loop_
_entity_poly.entity_id
_entity_poly.type
_entity_poly.pdbx_seq_one_letter_code
_entity_poly.pdbx_strand_id
1 'polypeptide(L)'
;MNSATLSVIRKFKTSDGAFLWQPGLAEGRADTLLGYPVIEAEDMPDIAANALSIAFGNFRVGYLIAERAETAILRDPFSHKPFVHFYAVKRIGGGVTNSEAIKLMKFAAA
;
A
#
# COMPACT_ATOMS: atom_id res chain seq x y z
N MET A 1 -2.76 4.44 -3.19
CA MET A 1 -3.01 4.76 -4.62
C MET A 1 -1.72 4.63 -5.41
N ASN A 2 -1.79 4.40 -6.73
CA ASN A 2 -0.62 4.35 -7.60
C ASN A 2 -0.11 5.73 -8.03
N SER A 3 1.05 5.81 -8.66
CA SER A 3 1.71 7.05 -9.11
C SER A 3 0.92 7.79 -10.20
N ALA A 4 0.27 7.06 -11.11
CA ALA A 4 -0.57 7.66 -12.16
C ALA A 4 -1.76 8.42 -11.56
N THR A 5 -2.48 7.80 -10.63
CA THR A 5 -3.58 8.44 -9.88
C THR A 5 -3.09 9.64 -9.07
N LEU A 6 -1.93 9.51 -8.44
CA LEU A 6 -1.30 10.56 -7.66
C LEU A 6 -1.00 11.80 -8.52
N SER A 7 -0.50 11.60 -9.74
CA SER A 7 -0.19 12.69 -10.68
C SER A 7 -1.43 13.52 -11.06
N VAL A 8 -2.59 12.89 -11.09
CA VAL A 8 -3.89 13.57 -11.34
C VAL A 8 -4.30 14.39 -10.10
N ILE A 9 -4.19 13.79 -8.91
CA ILE A 9 -4.60 14.43 -7.65
C ILE A 9 -3.73 15.66 -7.34
N ARG A 10 -2.44 15.62 -7.65
CA ARG A 10 -1.53 16.76 -7.47
C ARG A 10 -1.98 18.04 -8.22
N LYS A 11 -2.81 17.90 -9.25
CA LYS A 11 -3.35 19.02 -10.02
C LYS A 11 -4.61 19.63 -9.40
N PHE A 12 -5.23 18.98 -8.41
CA PHE A 12 -6.47 19.44 -7.80
C PHE A 12 -6.24 20.68 -6.95
N LYS A 13 -7.13 21.65 -7.13
CA LYS A 13 -7.14 22.94 -6.42
C LYS A 13 -8.50 23.15 -5.77
N THR A 14 -8.50 23.93 -4.70
CA THR A 14 -9.74 24.46 -4.11
C THR A 14 -10.32 25.57 -4.99
N SER A 15 -11.55 26.02 -4.69
CA SER A 15 -12.17 27.19 -5.32
C SER A 15 -11.30 28.45 -5.26
N ASP A 16 -10.51 28.59 -4.21
CA ASP A 16 -9.61 29.72 -3.97
C ASP A 16 -8.24 29.56 -4.67
N GLY A 17 -8.05 28.49 -5.44
CA GLY A 17 -6.83 28.22 -6.22
C GLY A 17 -5.69 27.56 -5.43
N ALA A 18 -5.88 27.25 -4.15
CA ALA A 18 -4.88 26.54 -3.35
C ALA A 18 -4.82 25.06 -3.73
N PHE A 19 -3.62 24.48 -3.76
CA PHE A 19 -3.47 23.04 -4.03
C PHE A 19 -3.92 22.22 -2.82
N LEU A 20 -4.67 21.15 -3.06
CA LEU A 20 -5.03 20.18 -2.03
C LEU A 20 -3.84 19.31 -1.60
N TRP A 21 -2.89 19.18 -2.49
CA TRP A 21 -1.63 18.45 -2.28
C TRP A 21 -0.61 19.31 -1.57
N GLN A 22 0.00 18.79 -0.52
CA GLN A 22 1.08 19.47 0.21
C GLN A 22 2.34 18.59 0.16
N PRO A 23 3.39 19.05 -0.57
CA PRO A 23 4.65 18.33 -0.62
C PRO A 23 5.35 18.35 0.74
N GLY A 24 5.99 17.26 1.10
CA GLY A 24 6.86 17.17 2.27
C GLY A 24 8.17 17.92 2.01
N LEU A 25 8.26 19.19 2.40
CA LEU A 25 9.45 20.03 2.17
C LEU A 25 10.63 19.65 3.07
N ALA A 26 10.41 18.91 4.17
CA ALA A 26 11.46 18.44 5.06
C ALA A 26 11.88 17.02 4.69
N GLU A 27 13.19 16.76 4.76
CA GLU A 27 13.75 15.44 4.50
C GLU A 27 13.11 14.37 5.42
N GLY A 28 12.64 13.27 4.83
CA GLY A 28 11.94 12.20 5.54
C GLY A 28 10.47 12.45 5.87
N ARG A 29 9.88 13.58 5.47
CA ARG A 29 8.47 13.86 5.66
C ARG A 29 7.66 13.41 4.44
N ALA A 30 6.67 12.54 4.67
CA ALA A 30 5.77 12.11 3.61
C ALA A 30 4.93 13.27 3.08
N ASP A 31 4.63 13.24 1.78
CA ASP A 31 3.65 14.13 1.17
C ASP A 31 2.27 13.92 1.80
N THR A 32 1.49 14.98 1.90
CA THR A 32 0.16 14.93 2.50
C THR A 32 -0.93 15.39 1.55
N LEU A 33 -2.09 14.75 1.65
CA LEU A 33 -3.32 15.16 0.99
C LEU A 33 -4.35 15.48 2.07
N LEU A 34 -4.82 16.73 2.12
CA LEU A 34 -5.74 17.21 3.17
C LEU A 34 -5.25 16.90 4.61
N GLY A 35 -3.92 16.98 4.83
CA GLY A 35 -3.31 16.71 6.13
C GLY A 35 -3.05 15.23 6.46
N TYR A 36 -3.44 14.30 5.60
CA TYR A 36 -3.17 12.87 5.77
C TYR A 36 -1.99 12.41 4.93
N PRO A 37 -1.09 11.56 5.46
CA PRO A 37 0.05 11.06 4.72
C PRO A 37 -0.40 10.16 3.56
N VAL A 38 0.25 10.30 2.42
CA VAL A 38 -0.02 9.51 1.23
C VAL A 38 1.04 8.43 1.07
N ILE A 39 0.59 7.22 0.78
CA ILE A 39 1.44 6.05 0.47
C ILE A 39 1.20 5.68 -0.99
N GLU A 40 2.28 5.58 -1.75
CA GLU A 40 2.25 5.07 -3.11
C GLU A 40 2.24 3.53 -3.08
N ALA A 41 1.33 2.93 -3.84
CA ALA A 41 1.21 1.49 -4.02
C ALA A 41 0.87 1.24 -5.49
N GLU A 42 1.84 0.77 -6.25
CA GLU A 42 1.70 0.55 -7.69
C GLU A 42 0.76 -0.62 -8.02
N ASP A 43 0.50 -1.51 -7.07
CA ASP A 43 -0.48 -2.61 -7.20
C ASP A 43 -1.94 -2.13 -7.30
N MET A 44 -2.19 -0.84 -7.00
CA MET A 44 -3.54 -0.27 -7.13
C MET A 44 -3.85 0.04 -8.60
N PRO A 45 -5.11 -0.22 -9.04
CA PRO A 45 -5.49 0.02 -10.43
C PRO A 45 -5.45 1.51 -10.79
N ASP A 46 -5.24 1.79 -12.07
CA ASP A 46 -5.34 3.13 -12.64
C ASP A 46 -6.79 3.67 -12.57
N ILE A 47 -6.93 4.98 -12.78
CA ILE A 47 -8.24 5.62 -12.88
C ILE A 47 -8.94 5.12 -14.14
N ALA A 48 -9.97 4.31 -13.96
CA ALA A 48 -10.82 3.79 -15.02
C ALA A 48 -12.27 3.67 -14.53
N ALA A 49 -13.20 3.44 -15.45
CA ALA A 49 -14.61 3.23 -15.11
C ALA A 49 -14.75 2.06 -14.10
N ASN A 50 -15.43 2.30 -13.01
CA ASN A 50 -15.63 1.35 -11.91
C ASN A 50 -14.35 0.90 -11.16
N ALA A 51 -13.19 1.48 -11.44
CA ALA A 51 -11.94 1.15 -10.74
C ALA A 51 -11.92 1.68 -9.30
N LEU A 52 -11.30 0.91 -8.41
CA LEU A 52 -11.09 1.25 -7.00
C LEU A 52 -9.64 1.71 -6.81
N SER A 53 -9.29 2.90 -7.31
CA SER A 53 -7.91 3.36 -7.41
C SER A 53 -7.37 4.02 -6.14
N ILE A 54 -8.25 4.39 -5.19
CA ILE A 54 -7.88 5.06 -3.96
C ILE A 54 -8.46 4.32 -2.77
N ALA A 55 -7.60 3.98 -1.81
CA ALA A 55 -8.00 3.47 -0.51
C ALA A 55 -7.64 4.49 0.57
N PHE A 56 -8.59 4.79 1.45
CA PHE A 56 -8.40 5.68 2.59
C PHE A 56 -8.90 5.01 3.87
N GLY A 57 -8.14 5.06 4.93
CA GLY A 57 -8.57 4.52 6.21
C GLY A 57 -7.43 4.19 7.15
N ASN A 58 -7.79 3.58 8.28
CA ASN A 58 -6.85 3.08 9.27
C ASN A 58 -6.57 1.59 9.02
N PHE A 59 -5.51 1.30 8.29
CA PHE A 59 -5.12 -0.07 7.94
C PHE A 59 -4.71 -0.90 9.15
N ARG A 60 -4.21 -0.25 10.22
CA ARG A 60 -3.82 -0.95 11.45
C ARG A 60 -5.00 -1.63 12.15
N VAL A 61 -6.19 -1.04 12.05
CA VAL A 61 -7.42 -1.59 12.64
C VAL A 61 -8.19 -2.42 11.61
N GLY A 62 -8.07 -2.04 10.32
CA GLY A 62 -8.86 -2.64 9.24
C GLY A 62 -8.32 -3.99 8.76
N TYR A 63 -7.01 -4.23 8.84
CA TYR A 63 -6.39 -5.43 8.28
C TYR A 63 -5.44 -6.08 9.28
N LEU A 64 -5.60 -7.39 9.47
CA LEU A 64 -4.75 -8.20 10.33
C LEU A 64 -3.82 -9.07 9.48
N ILE A 65 -2.53 -9.00 9.78
CA ILE A 65 -1.53 -9.92 9.26
C ILE A 65 -1.20 -10.91 10.36
N ALA A 66 -1.43 -12.20 10.11
CA ALA A 66 -1.14 -13.28 11.04
C ALA A 66 0.08 -14.07 10.55
N GLU A 67 1.08 -14.19 11.40
CA GLU A 67 2.25 -15.04 11.16
C GLU A 67 2.15 -16.28 12.06
N ARG A 68 2.24 -17.48 11.45
CA ARG A 68 2.12 -18.72 12.21
C ARG A 68 3.40 -19.10 12.94
N ALA A 69 4.55 -18.79 12.34
CA ALA A 69 5.86 -19.11 12.88
C ALA A 69 6.90 -18.11 12.39
N GLU A 70 7.96 -17.96 13.13
CA GLU A 70 9.15 -17.22 12.67
C GLU A 70 9.73 -17.88 11.40
N THR A 71 10.57 -17.12 10.70
CA THR A 71 11.26 -17.64 9.51
C THR A 71 12.21 -18.75 9.93
N ALA A 72 11.90 -19.99 9.53
CA ALA A 72 12.79 -21.13 9.74
C ALA A 72 13.78 -21.23 8.57
N ILE A 73 15.07 -21.27 8.90
CA ILE A 73 16.15 -21.45 7.91
C ILE A 73 16.82 -22.79 8.19
N LEU A 74 16.75 -23.68 7.20
CA LEU A 74 17.45 -24.97 7.22
C LEU A 74 18.66 -24.89 6.28
N ARG A 75 19.84 -25.21 6.83
CA ARG A 75 21.05 -25.36 6.04
C ARG A 75 21.22 -26.82 5.66
N ASP A 76 21.27 -27.11 4.36
CA ASP A 76 21.47 -28.45 3.81
C ASP A 76 22.75 -28.50 2.97
N PRO A 77 23.86 -29.10 3.49
CA PRO A 77 25.09 -29.26 2.77
C PRO A 77 25.17 -30.60 2.00
N PHE A 78 24.14 -31.47 2.07
CA PHE A 78 24.21 -32.86 1.61
C PHE A 78 23.48 -33.09 0.28
N SER A 79 22.40 -32.40 0.01
CA SER A 79 21.50 -32.69 -1.12
C SER A 79 22.12 -32.33 -2.46
N HIS A 80 23.05 -31.40 -2.54
CA HIS A 80 23.60 -30.92 -3.83
C HIS A 80 25.07 -30.51 -3.74
N LYS A 81 25.98 -31.47 -3.79
CA LYS A 81 27.43 -31.21 -3.78
C LYS A 81 27.87 -30.60 -5.12
N PRO A 82 28.73 -29.54 -5.16
CA PRO A 82 29.48 -28.92 -4.05
C PRO A 82 28.77 -27.72 -3.38
N PHE A 83 27.47 -27.52 -3.58
CA PHE A 83 26.72 -26.38 -3.10
C PHE A 83 26.10 -26.64 -1.73
N VAL A 84 25.90 -25.56 -0.95
CA VAL A 84 25.14 -25.58 0.29
C VAL A 84 23.81 -24.88 0.04
N HIS A 85 22.70 -25.59 0.28
CA HIS A 85 21.35 -25.04 0.15
C HIS A 85 20.86 -24.46 1.46
N PHE A 86 20.20 -23.30 1.38
CA PHE A 86 19.50 -22.67 2.49
C PHE A 86 18.00 -22.64 2.15
N TYR A 87 17.20 -23.38 2.90
CA TYR A 87 15.75 -23.37 2.76
C TYR A 87 15.16 -22.40 3.79
N ALA A 88 14.54 -21.31 3.31
CA ALA A 88 13.81 -20.40 4.14
C ALA A 88 12.30 -20.63 3.97
N VAL A 89 11.60 -20.92 5.06
CA VAL A 89 10.16 -21.13 5.06
C VAL A 89 9.50 -20.17 6.03
N LYS A 90 8.47 -19.46 5.55
CA LYS A 90 7.61 -18.62 6.37
C LYS A 90 6.15 -18.84 6.00
N ARG A 91 5.26 -18.86 6.97
CA ARG A 91 3.81 -18.97 6.76
C ARG A 91 3.14 -17.70 7.25
N ILE A 92 2.56 -16.96 6.31
CA ILE A 92 1.88 -15.71 6.56
C ILE A 92 0.46 -15.83 6.00
N GLY A 93 -0.50 -15.30 6.72
CA GLY A 93 -1.86 -15.11 6.26
C GLY A 93 -2.35 -13.72 6.63
N GLY A 94 -3.44 -13.29 6.06
CA GLY A 94 -4.03 -12.00 6.41
C GLY A 94 -5.51 -11.96 6.07
N GLY A 95 -6.21 -11.02 6.70
CA GLY A 95 -7.62 -10.81 6.45
C GLY A 95 -8.12 -9.47 6.95
N VAL A 96 -9.26 -9.04 6.43
CA VAL A 96 -9.94 -7.83 6.86
C VAL A 96 -10.61 -8.10 8.20
N THR A 97 -10.24 -7.33 9.22
CA THR A 97 -10.83 -7.42 10.57
C THR A 97 -12.02 -6.47 10.72
N ASN A 98 -11.89 -5.26 10.17
CA ASN A 98 -12.94 -4.26 10.24
C ASN A 98 -13.06 -3.56 8.87
N SER A 99 -14.13 -3.84 8.15
CA SER A 99 -14.42 -3.25 6.83
C SER A 99 -14.80 -1.77 6.89
N GLU A 100 -15.24 -1.27 8.05
CA GLU A 100 -15.61 0.14 8.23
C GLU A 100 -14.38 1.03 8.37
N ALA A 101 -13.26 0.47 8.82
CA ALA A 101 -12.01 1.21 9.01
C ALA A 101 -11.33 1.61 7.71
N ILE A 102 -11.70 0.99 6.57
CA ILE A 102 -11.12 1.26 5.25
C ILE A 102 -12.23 1.57 4.27
N LYS A 103 -12.10 2.68 3.55
CA LYS A 103 -13.03 3.09 2.49
C LYS A 103 -12.29 3.13 1.15
N LEU A 104 -12.95 2.65 0.13
CA LEU A 104 -12.45 2.63 -1.24
C LEU A 104 -13.22 3.66 -2.07
N MET A 105 -12.50 4.47 -2.83
CA MET A 105 -13.11 5.38 -3.79
C MET A 105 -13.28 4.66 -5.11
N LYS A 106 -14.53 4.53 -5.55
CA LYS A 106 -14.90 3.99 -6.85
C LYS A 106 -15.10 5.14 -7.83
N PHE A 107 -14.42 5.08 -8.95
CA PHE A 107 -14.64 6.04 -10.03
C PHE A 107 -15.89 5.69 -10.81
N ALA A 108 -16.67 6.72 -11.23
CA ALA A 108 -17.87 6.51 -12.00
C ALA A 108 -17.54 5.89 -13.37
N ALA A 109 -18.47 5.10 -13.89
CA ALA A 109 -18.47 4.76 -15.30
C ALA A 109 -18.85 6.03 -16.09
N ALA A 110 -18.02 6.41 -17.04
CA ALA A 110 -18.33 7.49 -17.96
C ALA A 110 -19.41 7.06 -18.95
#